data_7f8aebcce26cf761acedb01d50719785
#
_entry.id   7f8aebcce26cf761acedb01d50719785
#
_cell.length_a   1.000
_cell.length_b   1.000
_cell.length_c   1.000
_cell.angle_alpha   90.00
_cell.angle_beta   90.00
_cell.angle_gamma   90.00
#
_symmetry.space_group_name_H-M   'P 1'
#
loop_
_entity.id
_entity.type
_entity.pdbx_description
1 polymer ?
#
loop_
_entity_poly.entity_id
_entity_poly.type
_entity_poly.pdbx_seq_one_letter_code
_entity_poly.pdbx_strand_id
1 'polypeptide(L)'
;MLTPAQLSTLKALALANQSAVDLIAIGNDVALAEWFNTQTTTYVWRMTVPADEVFDAIIWANLTPVDAPDGTAAYTNRALLCQAKQINLQILLQGRERIAGNKATLRNGLSDALLNVPSGVGGATQSAGWAGVKSALSRFATRAEAEFSVGLGTQASPSQLVFDGMISTYDTSAIKAAA
;
A
#
# COMPACT_ATOMS: atom_id res chain seq x y z
N MET A 1 18.00 -7.76 9.48
CA MET A 1 18.74 -9.01 9.24
C MET A 1 17.72 -10.09 8.96
N LEU A 2 17.93 -10.89 7.91
CA LEU A 2 17.06 -12.00 7.54
C LEU A 2 17.17 -13.14 8.57
N THR A 3 16.07 -13.81 8.86
CA THR A 3 16.06 -15.02 9.68
C THR A 3 16.58 -16.24 8.90
N PRO A 4 17.05 -17.32 9.54
CA PRO A 4 17.48 -18.52 8.83
C PRO A 4 16.40 -19.08 7.88
N ALA A 5 15.14 -19.08 8.31
CA ALA A 5 14.02 -19.52 7.47
C ALA A 5 13.83 -18.63 6.22
N GLN A 6 13.98 -17.31 6.37
CA GLN A 6 13.92 -16.39 5.22
C GLN A 6 15.10 -16.61 4.26
N LEU A 7 16.30 -16.82 4.78
CA LEU A 7 17.48 -17.14 3.96
C LEU A 7 17.26 -18.41 3.13
N SER A 8 16.76 -19.48 3.74
CA SER A 8 16.45 -20.74 3.07
C SER A 8 15.37 -20.58 2.00
N THR A 9 14.31 -19.81 2.28
CA THR A 9 13.25 -19.50 1.29
C THR A 9 13.80 -18.72 0.09
N LEU A 10 14.61 -17.67 0.34
CA LEU A 10 15.22 -16.88 -0.74
C LEU A 10 16.22 -17.72 -1.56
N LYS A 11 16.96 -18.66 -0.93
CA LYS A 11 17.81 -19.61 -1.64
C LYS A 11 16.97 -20.49 -2.58
N ALA A 12 15.86 -21.04 -2.09
CA ALA A 12 14.96 -21.86 -2.90
C ALA A 12 14.38 -21.06 -4.08
N LEU A 13 13.99 -19.81 -3.86
CA LEU A 13 13.52 -18.89 -4.91
C LEU A 13 14.60 -18.66 -5.99
N ALA A 14 15.84 -18.41 -5.57
CA ALA A 14 16.95 -18.21 -6.51
C ALA A 14 17.25 -19.48 -7.31
N LEU A 15 17.28 -20.65 -6.66
CA LEU A 15 17.56 -21.94 -7.34
C LEU A 15 16.45 -22.35 -8.31
N ALA A 16 15.23 -21.86 -8.15
CA ALA A 16 14.13 -22.07 -9.08
C ALA A 16 14.22 -21.19 -10.35
N ASN A 17 15.17 -20.25 -10.42
CA ASN A 17 15.33 -19.32 -11.55
C ASN A 17 16.72 -19.41 -12.16
N GLN A 18 16.81 -19.79 -13.45
CA GLN A 18 18.10 -20.02 -14.13
C GLN A 18 19.02 -18.80 -14.09
N SER A 19 18.49 -17.58 -14.29
CA SER A 19 19.34 -16.37 -14.25
C SER A 19 19.98 -16.16 -12.87
N ALA A 20 19.29 -16.48 -11.78
CA ALA A 20 19.86 -16.39 -10.44
C ALA A 20 20.86 -17.53 -10.17
N VAL A 21 20.60 -18.73 -10.67
CA VAL A 21 21.54 -19.86 -10.61
C VAL A 21 22.86 -19.50 -11.30
N ASP A 22 22.82 -18.89 -12.48
CA ASP A 22 24.01 -18.47 -13.22
C ASP A 22 24.81 -17.41 -12.43
N LEU A 23 24.12 -16.46 -11.77
CA LEU A 23 24.76 -15.46 -10.91
C LEU A 23 25.43 -16.08 -9.68
N ILE A 24 24.80 -17.10 -9.08
CA ILE A 24 25.37 -17.86 -7.97
C ILE A 24 26.63 -18.62 -8.43
N ALA A 25 26.57 -19.26 -9.59
CA ALA A 25 27.69 -20.05 -10.13
C ALA A 25 28.95 -19.23 -10.41
N ILE A 26 28.77 -17.97 -10.90
CA ILE A 26 29.90 -17.06 -11.14
C ILE A 26 30.29 -16.22 -9.92
N GLY A 27 29.59 -16.39 -8.78
CA GLY A 27 29.88 -15.67 -7.54
C GLY A 27 29.57 -14.17 -7.59
N ASN A 28 28.66 -13.71 -8.46
CA ASN A 28 28.31 -12.30 -8.61
C ASN A 28 27.24 -11.87 -7.59
N ASP A 29 27.65 -11.56 -6.37
CA ASP A 29 26.77 -11.16 -5.27
C ASP A 29 26.03 -9.84 -5.52
N VAL A 30 26.66 -8.91 -6.24
CA VAL A 30 26.03 -7.61 -6.57
C VAL A 30 24.84 -7.83 -7.51
N ALA A 31 25.05 -8.52 -8.62
CA ALA A 31 23.97 -8.79 -9.56
C ALA A 31 22.88 -9.70 -8.97
N LEU A 32 23.24 -10.62 -8.07
CA LEU A 32 22.25 -11.43 -7.34
C LEU A 32 21.41 -10.59 -6.38
N ALA A 33 22.00 -9.63 -5.68
CA ALA A 33 21.23 -8.68 -4.85
C ALA A 33 20.28 -7.82 -5.70
N GLU A 34 20.74 -7.31 -6.84
CA GLU A 34 19.90 -6.57 -7.79
C GLU A 34 18.76 -7.43 -8.32
N TRP A 35 19.02 -8.72 -8.62
CA TRP A 35 17.99 -9.65 -9.06
C TRP A 35 16.87 -9.82 -8.00
N PHE A 36 17.21 -9.96 -6.72
CA PHE A 36 16.24 -10.01 -5.63
C PHE A 36 15.46 -8.69 -5.46
N ASN A 37 16.12 -7.57 -5.72
CA ASN A 37 15.56 -6.23 -5.59
C ASN A 37 14.81 -5.74 -6.84
N THR A 38 14.78 -6.53 -7.91
CA THR A 38 13.99 -6.20 -9.11
C THR A 38 12.51 -6.20 -8.77
N GLN A 39 11.78 -5.16 -9.21
CA GLN A 39 10.34 -5.06 -9.02
C GLN A 39 9.60 -6.17 -9.78
N THR A 40 8.52 -6.63 -9.17
CA THR A 40 7.56 -7.58 -9.73
C THR A 40 6.26 -6.87 -10.11
N THR A 41 5.26 -7.64 -10.55
CA THR A 41 3.90 -7.15 -10.78
C THR A 41 3.00 -7.27 -9.54
N THR A 42 3.53 -7.77 -8.42
CA THR A 42 2.80 -7.93 -7.16
C THR A 42 2.68 -6.60 -6.46
N TYR A 43 1.44 -6.15 -6.19
CA TYR A 43 1.20 -4.96 -5.38
C TYR A 43 1.24 -5.30 -3.89
N VAL A 44 1.90 -4.43 -3.11
CA VAL A 44 2.00 -4.54 -1.65
C VAL A 44 1.67 -3.20 -1.01
N TRP A 45 1.16 -3.24 0.23
CA TRP A 45 0.98 -2.04 1.04
C TRP A 45 2.34 -1.52 1.50
N ARG A 46 2.60 -0.23 1.30
CA ARG A 46 3.80 0.45 1.79
C ARG A 46 3.77 0.50 3.32
N MET A 47 4.91 0.27 3.98
CA MET A 47 5.00 0.37 5.44
C MET A 47 4.66 1.78 5.90
N THR A 48 5.25 2.78 5.27
CA THR A 48 4.95 4.19 5.51
C THR A 48 4.96 4.99 4.22
N VAL A 49 4.12 6.01 4.17
CA VAL A 49 3.96 6.94 3.04
C VAL A 49 4.03 8.35 3.59
N PRO A 50 4.68 9.32 2.93
CA PRO A 50 4.55 10.74 3.26
C PRO A 50 3.08 11.15 3.29
N ALA A 51 2.68 11.96 4.26
CA ALA A 51 1.27 12.33 4.41
C ALA A 51 0.77 13.18 3.24
N ASP A 52 1.63 14.00 2.65
CA ASP A 52 1.35 14.82 1.46
C ASP A 52 0.92 13.97 0.25
N GLU A 53 1.58 12.83 -0.02
CA GLU A 53 1.15 11.91 -1.08
C GLU A 53 -0.31 11.44 -0.90
N VAL A 54 -0.74 11.26 0.35
CA VAL A 54 -2.12 10.87 0.68
C VAL A 54 -3.06 12.07 0.53
N PHE A 55 -2.65 13.25 1.01
CA PHE A 55 -3.42 14.49 0.89
C PHE A 55 -3.68 14.87 -0.57
N ASP A 56 -2.66 14.76 -1.41
CA ASP A 56 -2.74 15.10 -2.85
C ASP A 56 -3.67 14.14 -3.61
N ALA A 57 -3.81 12.90 -3.13
CA ALA A 57 -4.69 11.90 -3.73
C ALA A 57 -6.18 12.07 -3.34
N ILE A 58 -6.50 12.93 -2.36
CA ILE A 58 -7.88 13.18 -1.92
C ILE A 58 -8.55 14.17 -2.86
N ILE A 59 -9.77 13.84 -3.30
CA ILE A 59 -10.61 14.74 -4.07
C ILE A 59 -11.47 15.55 -3.09
N TRP A 60 -10.91 16.62 -2.56
CA TRP A 60 -11.53 17.45 -1.52
C TRP A 60 -12.89 18.00 -1.90
N ALA A 61 -13.10 18.35 -3.17
CA ALA A 61 -14.38 18.83 -3.68
C ALA A 61 -15.50 17.79 -3.49
N ASN A 62 -15.16 16.50 -3.52
CA ASN A 62 -16.13 15.43 -3.36
C ASN A 62 -16.51 15.14 -1.88
N LEU A 63 -15.94 15.86 -0.94
CA LEU A 63 -16.31 15.77 0.48
C LEU A 63 -17.47 16.71 0.86
N THR A 64 -18.10 17.35 -0.12
CA THR A 64 -19.30 18.19 0.07
C THR A 64 -20.40 17.70 -0.86
N PRO A 65 -21.69 17.89 -0.51
CA PRO A 65 -22.80 17.66 -1.45
C PRO A 65 -22.65 18.54 -2.68
N VAL A 66 -22.99 18.02 -3.85
CA VAL A 66 -22.92 18.75 -5.14
C VAL A 66 -24.13 19.67 -5.29
N ASP A 67 -25.27 19.30 -4.73
CA ASP A 67 -26.50 20.06 -4.75
C ASP A 67 -26.44 21.31 -3.84
N ALA A 68 -27.10 22.36 -4.26
CA ALA A 68 -27.22 23.59 -3.46
C ALA A 68 -28.08 23.35 -2.21
N PRO A 69 -27.89 24.14 -1.12
CA PRO A 69 -28.76 24.11 0.03
C PRO A 69 -30.21 24.46 -0.38
N ASP A 70 -31.14 23.56 -0.08
CA ASP A 70 -32.57 23.71 -0.39
C ASP A 70 -33.44 23.93 0.84
N GLY A 71 -32.81 24.06 2.01
CA GLY A 71 -33.50 24.21 3.30
C GLY A 71 -34.19 22.93 3.81
N THR A 72 -34.08 21.83 3.09
CA THR A 72 -34.73 20.58 3.53
C THR A 72 -33.91 19.84 4.57
N ALA A 73 -34.59 19.03 5.41
CA ALA A 73 -33.93 18.11 6.33
C ALA A 73 -33.05 17.07 5.58
N ALA A 74 -33.42 16.70 4.37
CA ALA A 74 -32.66 15.77 3.55
C ALA A 74 -31.29 16.34 3.14
N TYR A 75 -31.22 17.61 2.71
CA TYR A 75 -29.97 18.29 2.45
C TYR A 75 -29.13 18.42 3.71
N THR A 76 -29.73 18.87 4.82
CA THR A 76 -29.03 19.02 6.11
C THR A 76 -28.41 17.73 6.57
N ASN A 77 -29.12 16.59 6.45
CA ASN A 77 -28.57 15.28 6.81
C ASN A 77 -27.40 14.87 5.92
N ARG A 78 -27.47 15.13 4.59
CA ARG A 78 -26.35 14.88 3.69
C ARG A 78 -25.11 15.71 4.05
N ALA A 79 -25.32 17.00 4.32
CA ALA A 79 -24.25 17.91 4.73
C ALA A 79 -23.60 17.48 6.05
N LEU A 80 -24.37 17.05 7.03
CA LEU A 80 -23.85 16.53 8.30
C LEU A 80 -23.05 15.23 8.11
N LEU A 81 -23.50 14.32 7.25
CA LEU A 81 -22.75 13.10 6.94
C LEU A 81 -21.42 13.42 6.24
N CYS A 82 -21.41 14.36 5.29
CA CYS A 82 -20.17 14.83 4.66
C CYS A 82 -19.22 15.43 5.70
N GLN A 83 -19.74 16.29 6.60
CA GLN A 83 -18.96 16.89 7.67
C GLN A 83 -18.38 15.84 8.62
N ALA A 84 -19.16 14.82 8.99
CA ALA A 84 -18.67 13.71 9.82
C ALA A 84 -17.51 12.96 9.15
N LYS A 85 -17.58 12.72 7.82
CA LYS A 85 -16.50 12.11 7.05
C LYS A 85 -15.25 12.99 6.99
N GLN A 86 -15.41 14.31 6.81
CA GLN A 86 -14.30 15.27 6.87
C GLN A 86 -13.60 15.27 8.23
N ILE A 87 -14.37 15.27 9.33
CA ILE A 87 -13.84 15.22 10.70
C ILE A 87 -13.06 13.92 10.93
N ASN A 88 -13.62 12.77 10.53
CA ASN A 88 -12.93 11.49 10.64
C ASN A 88 -11.61 11.49 9.85
N LEU A 89 -11.62 12.02 8.64
CA LEU A 89 -10.42 12.15 7.81
C LEU A 89 -9.39 13.06 8.47
N GLN A 90 -9.82 14.20 9.02
CA GLN A 90 -8.96 15.10 9.76
C GLN A 90 -8.30 14.41 10.96
N ILE A 91 -9.07 13.68 11.77
CA ILE A 91 -8.55 12.92 12.93
C ILE A 91 -7.52 11.87 12.49
N LEU A 92 -7.77 11.19 11.36
CA LEU A 92 -6.86 10.17 10.84
C LEU A 92 -5.52 10.73 10.32
N LEU A 93 -5.52 11.96 9.83
CA LEU A 93 -4.37 12.57 9.16
C LEU A 93 -3.68 13.65 9.99
N GLN A 94 -4.37 14.27 10.96
CA GLN A 94 -3.88 15.41 11.72
C GLN A 94 -2.57 15.09 12.45
N GLY A 95 -1.58 15.97 12.29
CA GLY A 95 -0.28 15.89 12.97
C GLY A 95 0.61 14.74 12.53
N ARG A 96 0.29 14.06 11.43
CA ARG A 96 1.08 12.96 10.91
C ARG A 96 1.95 13.45 9.74
N GLU A 97 3.25 13.27 9.85
CA GLU A 97 4.17 13.46 8.73
C GLU A 97 4.17 12.23 7.80
N ARG A 98 3.88 11.06 8.35
CA ARG A 98 3.84 9.78 7.63
C ARG A 98 2.62 8.96 8.00
N ILE A 99 2.08 8.28 7.02
CA ILE A 99 0.92 7.40 7.12
C ILE A 99 1.39 5.94 7.05
N ALA A 100 0.99 5.13 8.02
CA ALA A 100 1.33 3.70 8.06
C ALA A 100 0.40 2.91 7.12
N GLY A 101 0.77 2.81 5.84
CA GLY A 101 0.00 2.13 4.80
C GLY A 101 -0.21 0.63 5.06
N ASN A 102 0.69 -0.01 5.80
CA ASN A 102 0.58 -1.41 6.19
C ASN A 102 -0.51 -1.69 7.26
N LYS A 103 -1.02 -0.67 7.98
CA LYS A 103 -2.03 -0.87 9.02
C LYS A 103 -3.44 -0.93 8.43
N ALA A 104 -4.08 -2.09 8.50
CA ALA A 104 -5.43 -2.31 7.99
C ALA A 104 -6.47 -1.37 8.63
N THR A 105 -6.37 -1.11 9.94
CA THR A 105 -7.28 -0.20 10.64
C THR A 105 -7.24 1.21 10.08
N LEU A 106 -6.06 1.71 9.73
CA LEU A 106 -5.90 3.03 9.12
C LEU A 106 -6.45 3.05 7.68
N ARG A 107 -6.15 2.03 6.87
CA ARG A 107 -6.71 1.91 5.52
C ARG A 107 -8.23 1.85 5.52
N ASN A 108 -8.82 1.07 6.44
CA ASN A 108 -10.27 0.98 6.59
C ASN A 108 -10.87 2.34 6.98
N GLY A 109 -10.28 3.04 7.95
CA GLY A 109 -10.73 4.37 8.34
C GLY A 109 -10.66 5.38 7.18
N LEU A 110 -9.58 5.38 6.40
CA LEU A 110 -9.46 6.21 5.20
C LEU A 110 -10.49 5.81 4.12
N SER A 111 -10.69 4.52 3.90
CA SER A 111 -11.70 4.01 2.97
C SER A 111 -13.10 4.44 3.37
N ASP A 112 -13.46 4.30 4.64
CA ASP A 112 -14.77 4.72 5.17
C ASP A 112 -15.00 6.22 5.05
N ALA A 113 -13.97 7.02 5.27
CA ALA A 113 -14.05 8.47 5.14
C ALA A 113 -14.21 8.90 3.66
N LEU A 114 -13.58 8.20 2.70
CA LEU A 114 -13.48 8.60 1.31
C LEU A 114 -14.48 7.90 0.37
N LEU A 115 -15.12 6.81 0.79
CA LEU A 115 -16.14 6.12 0.01
C LEU A 115 -17.55 6.47 0.48
N ASN A 116 -18.51 6.30 -0.43
CA ASN A 116 -19.94 6.51 -0.16
C ASN A 116 -20.20 7.89 0.46
N VAL A 117 -19.49 8.92 0.00
CA VAL A 117 -19.75 10.31 0.41
C VAL A 117 -21.07 10.74 -0.22
N PRO A 118 -22.04 11.26 0.55
CA PRO A 118 -23.28 11.76 -0.02
C PRO A 118 -23.01 12.85 -1.05
N SER A 119 -23.55 12.71 -2.26
CA SER A 119 -23.30 13.66 -3.36
C SER A 119 -24.54 14.45 -3.78
N GLY A 120 -25.76 13.93 -3.53
CA GLY A 120 -26.97 14.63 -3.96
C GLY A 120 -28.25 13.93 -3.51
N VAL A 121 -29.37 14.34 -4.08
CA VAL A 121 -30.70 13.79 -3.82
C VAL A 121 -30.81 12.31 -4.21
N GLY A 122 -31.79 11.60 -3.64
CA GLY A 122 -32.06 10.21 -3.99
C GLY A 122 -31.03 9.19 -3.47
N GLY A 123 -30.21 9.56 -2.50
CA GLY A 123 -29.20 8.68 -1.91
C GLY A 123 -27.95 8.50 -2.78
N ALA A 124 -27.73 9.41 -3.73
CA ALA A 124 -26.52 9.38 -4.56
C ALA A 124 -25.25 9.56 -3.73
N THR A 125 -24.22 8.76 -4.04
CA THR A 125 -22.93 8.82 -3.38
C THR A 125 -21.79 8.93 -4.39
N GLN A 126 -20.65 9.41 -3.92
CA GLN A 126 -19.41 9.55 -4.69
C GLN A 126 -18.20 9.09 -3.89
N SER A 127 -17.06 8.92 -4.57
CA SER A 127 -15.77 8.70 -3.93
C SER A 127 -15.00 10.01 -3.84
N ALA A 128 -14.42 10.30 -2.69
CA ALA A 128 -13.50 11.43 -2.50
C ALA A 128 -12.03 11.01 -2.70
N GLY A 129 -11.75 10.18 -3.71
CA GLY A 129 -10.39 9.85 -4.13
C GLY A 129 -9.81 8.57 -3.51
N TRP A 130 -10.63 7.66 -2.97
CA TRP A 130 -10.10 6.41 -2.36
C TRP A 130 -9.17 5.61 -3.29
N ALA A 131 -9.48 5.55 -4.60
CA ALA A 131 -8.61 4.85 -5.56
C ALA A 131 -7.20 5.46 -5.64
N GLY A 132 -7.11 6.79 -5.66
CA GLY A 132 -5.83 7.52 -5.63
C GLY A 132 -5.08 7.31 -4.31
N VAL A 133 -5.77 7.44 -3.17
CA VAL A 133 -5.21 7.20 -1.84
C VAL A 133 -4.70 5.76 -1.72
N LYS A 134 -5.47 4.77 -2.18
CA LYS A 134 -5.04 3.38 -2.22
C LYS A 134 -3.79 3.18 -3.08
N SER A 135 -3.70 3.86 -4.21
CA SER A 135 -2.52 3.84 -5.08
C SER A 135 -1.29 4.45 -4.38
N ALA A 136 -1.45 5.58 -3.69
CA ALA A 136 -0.38 6.19 -2.89
C ALA A 136 0.10 5.27 -1.75
N LEU A 137 -0.82 4.54 -1.11
CA LEU A 137 -0.53 3.60 -0.02
C LEU A 137 0.06 2.26 -0.50
N SER A 138 0.14 2.00 -1.80
CA SER A 138 0.64 0.74 -2.36
C SER A 138 1.79 0.97 -3.34
N ARG A 139 2.54 -0.09 -3.64
CA ARG A 139 3.61 -0.10 -4.64
C ARG A 139 3.82 -1.51 -5.18
N PHE A 140 4.60 -1.64 -6.22
CA PHE A 140 5.13 -2.94 -6.61
C PHE A 140 6.14 -3.44 -5.57
N ALA A 141 6.08 -4.72 -5.29
CA ALA A 141 7.05 -5.42 -4.45
C ALA A 141 8.32 -5.75 -5.24
N THR A 142 9.45 -5.83 -4.56
CA THR A 142 10.62 -6.52 -5.08
C THR A 142 10.37 -8.04 -5.09
N ARG A 143 11.22 -8.82 -5.77
CA ARG A 143 11.11 -10.30 -5.76
C ARG A 143 11.19 -10.86 -4.35
N ALA A 144 12.14 -10.38 -3.55
CA ALA A 144 12.28 -10.80 -2.16
C ALA A 144 11.03 -10.46 -1.32
N GLU A 145 10.47 -9.26 -1.49
CA GLU A 145 9.26 -8.85 -0.78
C GLU A 145 8.02 -9.62 -1.22
N ALA A 146 7.88 -9.88 -2.53
CA ALA A 146 6.76 -10.63 -3.09
C ALA A 146 6.71 -12.05 -2.53
N GLU A 147 7.87 -12.70 -2.37
CA GLU A 147 8.00 -14.05 -1.80
C GLU A 147 7.44 -14.14 -0.37
N PHE A 148 7.63 -13.08 0.44
CA PHE A 148 7.14 -13.05 1.82
C PHE A 148 5.82 -12.30 1.99
N SER A 149 5.22 -11.82 0.92
CA SER A 149 3.96 -11.08 1.01
C SER A 149 2.76 -12.01 1.18
N VAL A 150 1.74 -11.55 1.90
CA VAL A 150 0.52 -12.31 2.16
C VAL A 150 -0.69 -11.58 1.59
N GLY A 151 -1.42 -12.22 0.69
CA GLY A 151 -2.61 -11.67 0.04
C GLY A 151 -2.65 -11.93 -1.46
N LEU A 152 -3.54 -11.23 -2.17
CA LEU A 152 -3.74 -11.41 -3.61
C LEU A 152 -2.67 -10.71 -4.46
N GLY A 153 -2.02 -9.69 -3.94
CA GLY A 153 -0.97 -8.95 -4.67
C GLY A 153 -1.45 -8.18 -5.89
N THR A 154 -2.72 -7.88 -5.98
CA THR A 154 -3.30 -7.09 -7.08
C THR A 154 -3.43 -5.62 -6.68
N GLN A 155 -3.55 -4.71 -7.65
CA GLN A 155 -3.82 -3.29 -7.38
C GLN A 155 -5.15 -3.10 -6.62
N ALA A 156 -6.14 -3.94 -6.90
CA ALA A 156 -7.43 -3.92 -6.18
C ALA A 156 -7.29 -4.40 -4.74
N SER A 157 -6.41 -5.39 -4.49
CA SER A 157 -6.15 -6.00 -3.19
C SER A 157 -4.64 -6.22 -2.99
N PRO A 158 -3.86 -5.17 -2.64
CA PRO A 158 -2.43 -5.33 -2.38
C PRO A 158 -2.15 -6.26 -1.21
N SER A 159 -1.08 -7.03 -1.31
CA SER A 159 -0.63 -7.94 -0.26
C SER A 159 -0.05 -7.19 0.94
N GLN A 160 -0.09 -7.82 2.10
CA GLN A 160 0.58 -7.35 3.30
C GLN A 160 2.06 -7.75 3.25
N LEU A 161 2.97 -6.80 3.46
CA LEU A 161 4.38 -7.09 3.62
C LEU A 161 4.66 -7.75 4.97
N VAL A 162 5.40 -8.86 4.94
CA VAL A 162 6.01 -9.49 6.11
C VAL A 162 7.50 -9.12 6.20
N PHE A 163 8.11 -8.90 5.05
CA PHE A 163 9.47 -8.40 4.91
C PHE A 163 9.42 -7.09 4.11
N ASP A 164 10.08 -6.05 4.60
CA ASP A 164 10.23 -4.75 3.93
C ASP A 164 11.71 -4.37 3.97
N GLY A 165 12.36 -4.38 2.83
CA GLY A 165 13.76 -4.03 2.72
C GLY A 165 14.41 -4.54 1.45
N MET A 166 15.62 -4.06 1.24
CA MET A 166 16.45 -4.49 0.12
C MET A 166 17.44 -5.57 0.55
N ILE A 167 17.65 -6.53 -0.32
CA ILE A 167 18.70 -7.55 -0.17
C ILE A 167 20.04 -6.90 -0.49
N SER A 168 20.97 -6.99 0.44
CA SER A 168 22.35 -6.53 0.29
C SER A 168 23.27 -7.64 -0.23
N THR A 169 24.48 -7.27 -0.62
CA THR A 169 25.53 -8.26 -0.98
C THR A 169 25.92 -9.16 0.20
N TYR A 170 25.82 -8.65 1.43
CA TYR A 170 26.01 -9.46 2.63
C TYR A 170 24.90 -10.52 2.78
N ASP A 171 23.64 -10.12 2.52
CA ASP A 171 22.51 -11.05 2.55
C ASP A 171 22.63 -12.13 1.48
N THR A 172 23.12 -11.80 0.25
CA THR A 172 23.30 -12.79 -0.81
C THR A 172 24.35 -13.85 -0.44
N SER A 173 25.42 -13.46 0.23
CA SER A 173 26.41 -14.42 0.74
C SER A 173 25.78 -15.34 1.80
N ALA A 174 24.94 -14.81 2.70
CA ALA A 174 24.22 -15.60 3.69
C ALA A 174 23.15 -16.52 3.05
N ILE A 175 22.44 -16.05 2.01
CA ILE A 175 21.47 -16.84 1.24
C ILE A 175 22.16 -18.04 0.57
N LYS A 176 23.31 -17.84 -0.06
CA LYS A 176 24.09 -18.95 -0.68
C LYS A 176 24.52 -19.99 0.35
N ALA A 177 24.92 -19.56 1.56
CA ALA A 177 25.38 -20.43 2.63
C ALA A 177 24.24 -21.10 3.42
N ALA A 178 22.99 -20.67 3.27
CA ALA A 178 21.85 -21.25 3.99
C ALA A 178 21.68 -22.74 3.68
N ALA A 179 21.19 -23.49 4.69
CA ALA A 179 20.93 -24.93 4.55
C ALA A 179 19.67 -25.22 3.71
#